data_8470773be4120379958b0aa3d430cf22
#
_entry.id   8470773be4120379958b0aa3d430cf22
#
_cell.length_a   1.000
_cell.length_b   1.000
_cell.length_c   1.000
_cell.angle_alpha   90.00
_cell.angle_beta   90.00
_cell.angle_gamma   90.00
#
_symmetry.space_group_name_H-M   'P 1'
#
loop_
_entity.id
_entity.type
_entity.pdbx_description
1 polymer ?
#
loop_
_entity_poly.entity_id
_entity_poly.type
_entity_poly.pdbx_seq_one_letter_code
_entity_poly.pdbx_strand_id
1 'polypeptide(L)'
;MDSPFLYNRYVTGQHFIGRKEDCSIMANLLAQNENVAIWEPSGAGKKSLVHQVLTKLKVRGEAFAVGEMTALDIRSGESFVKRLGAAVIRLVASTPDEYESIVKTHLEGTHWVFDRKAFSDMDMILSTNWDLDDRDLKAVLRLPYSLAAEKGERSFLIVDEFQNVDLADDGERIFKLMEEVMDEVKAEGLRIFSYIFIGSQVNAMEDIFIKRHFFYRRVTRLKLSKVDEREIVEHIIKGFLASGKVIDRDLISGACRLFKCNLFYINHFTSVCDSLSKGYIMEPVLLEALATVIAVNRGRFISMMNDLTSFQVSLMRAIIDGYTKFSTAEVIRKYSLNSSANVRRLKDALMKKEILTFVGEDGKPVILDPLFEYWLRNYYFKKEQ
;
A
#
# COMPACT_ATOMS: atom_id res chain seq x y z
N MET A 1 28.73 -7.60 7.83
CA MET A 1 27.92 -7.91 6.64
C MET A 1 26.49 -7.48 6.94
N ASP A 2 25.82 -6.84 5.99
CA ASP A 2 24.43 -6.50 6.16
C ASP A 2 23.58 -7.79 6.16
N SER A 3 22.51 -7.80 6.97
CA SER A 3 21.62 -8.96 7.01
C SER A 3 21.00 -9.23 5.63
N PRO A 4 20.91 -10.50 5.21
CA PRO A 4 20.27 -10.86 3.93
C PRO A 4 18.76 -10.62 3.94
N PHE A 5 18.17 -10.34 5.11
CA PHE A 5 16.74 -10.19 5.32
C PHE A 5 16.33 -8.72 5.33
N LEU A 6 15.85 -8.22 4.19
CA LEU A 6 15.46 -6.82 4.01
C LEU A 6 13.96 -6.65 4.28
N TYR A 7 13.59 -5.73 5.18
CA TYR A 7 12.18 -5.47 5.55
C TYR A 7 11.78 -3.98 5.56
N ASN A 8 12.76 -3.07 5.60
CA ASN A 8 12.52 -1.62 5.70
C ASN A 8 12.45 -0.88 4.36
N ARG A 9 12.49 -1.61 3.26
CA ARG A 9 12.42 -1.09 1.88
C ARG A 9 11.79 -2.13 0.95
N TYR A 10 11.39 -1.71 -0.24
CA TYR A 10 10.99 -2.65 -1.28
C TYR A 10 12.21 -3.46 -1.77
N VAL A 11 11.96 -4.66 -2.25
CA VAL A 11 12.98 -5.60 -2.71
C VAL A 11 12.70 -6.05 -4.13
N THR A 12 13.78 -6.33 -4.88
CA THR A 12 13.75 -6.88 -6.25
C THR A 12 14.81 -7.97 -6.40
N GLY A 13 14.83 -8.64 -7.56
CA GLY A 13 15.83 -9.64 -7.89
C GLY A 13 15.84 -10.82 -6.93
N GLN A 14 17.00 -11.13 -6.37
CA GLN A 14 17.20 -12.29 -5.49
C GLN A 14 16.46 -12.21 -4.15
N HIS A 15 16.08 -11.02 -3.72
CA HIS A 15 15.33 -10.81 -2.48
C HIS A 15 13.81 -10.83 -2.68
N PHE A 16 13.35 -10.90 -3.93
CA PHE A 16 11.93 -10.99 -4.25
C PHE A 16 11.49 -12.45 -4.30
N ILE A 17 10.49 -12.79 -3.48
CA ILE A 17 10.03 -14.16 -3.28
C ILE A 17 8.66 -14.37 -3.94
N GLY A 18 8.53 -15.45 -4.71
CA GLY A 18 7.26 -15.93 -5.26
C GLY A 18 6.60 -15.00 -6.25
N ARG A 19 5.27 -15.04 -6.29
CA ARG A 19 4.38 -14.14 -7.05
C ARG A 19 4.70 -14.03 -8.55
N LYS A 20 5.13 -15.14 -9.15
CA LYS A 20 5.48 -15.17 -10.59
C LYS A 20 4.28 -14.82 -11.46
N GLU A 21 3.10 -15.31 -11.08
CA GLU A 21 1.83 -15.04 -11.79
C GLU A 21 1.43 -13.57 -11.66
N ASP A 22 1.47 -13.00 -10.43
CA ASP A 22 1.17 -11.57 -10.21
C ASP A 22 2.10 -10.69 -11.05
N CYS A 23 3.40 -11.03 -11.12
CA CYS A 23 4.36 -10.33 -11.98
C CYS A 23 3.97 -10.41 -13.45
N SER A 24 3.53 -11.58 -13.92
CA SER A 24 3.14 -11.77 -15.33
C SER A 24 1.84 -11.02 -15.66
N ILE A 25 0.86 -11.07 -14.77
CA ILE A 25 -0.40 -10.33 -14.93
C ILE A 25 -0.11 -8.83 -14.98
N MET A 26 0.64 -8.31 -14.03
CA MET A 26 0.97 -6.89 -14.00
C MET A 26 1.77 -6.45 -15.23
N ALA A 27 2.75 -7.24 -15.67
CA ALA A 27 3.52 -6.94 -16.88
C ALA A 27 2.61 -6.87 -18.12
N ASN A 28 1.64 -7.78 -18.24
CA ASN A 28 0.68 -7.78 -19.35
C ASN A 28 -0.25 -6.57 -19.30
N LEU A 29 -0.75 -6.17 -18.11
CA LEU A 29 -1.58 -4.96 -17.95
C LEU A 29 -0.79 -3.71 -18.35
N LEU A 30 0.43 -3.57 -17.89
CA LEU A 30 1.29 -2.43 -18.25
C LEU A 30 1.67 -2.42 -19.74
N ALA A 31 1.85 -3.59 -20.36
CA ALA A 31 2.09 -3.70 -21.80
C ALA A 31 0.89 -3.22 -22.64
N GLN A 32 -0.33 -3.32 -22.10
CA GLN A 32 -1.58 -2.84 -22.69
C GLN A 32 -1.90 -1.39 -22.30
N ASN A 33 -1.01 -0.74 -21.57
CA ASN A 33 -1.20 0.61 -21.01
C ASN A 33 -2.46 0.73 -20.13
N GLU A 34 -2.80 -0.32 -19.38
CA GLU A 34 -3.89 -0.30 -18.41
C GLU A 34 -3.46 0.39 -17.12
N ASN A 35 -4.36 1.17 -16.54
CA ASN A 35 -4.17 1.65 -15.18
C ASN A 35 -4.41 0.50 -14.19
N VAL A 36 -3.56 0.40 -13.18
CA VAL A 36 -3.59 -0.70 -12.20
C VAL A 36 -3.74 -0.15 -10.79
N ALA A 37 -4.57 -0.82 -9.98
CA ALA A 37 -4.64 -0.54 -8.55
C ALA A 37 -4.31 -1.79 -7.73
N ILE A 38 -3.46 -1.62 -6.71
CA ILE A 38 -3.01 -2.69 -5.82
C ILE A 38 -3.23 -2.23 -4.38
N TRP A 39 -4.08 -2.94 -3.63
CA TRP A 39 -4.24 -2.66 -2.22
C TRP A 39 -4.27 -3.92 -1.38
N GLU A 40 -3.45 -3.91 -0.37
CA GLU A 40 -3.26 -4.95 0.63
C GLU A 40 -2.73 -4.28 1.91
N PRO A 41 -2.80 -4.89 3.06
CA PRO A 41 -2.23 -4.33 4.28
C PRO A 41 -0.76 -3.91 4.12
N SER A 42 -0.29 -3.02 4.99
CA SER A 42 1.11 -2.63 5.02
C SER A 42 2.02 -3.85 5.17
N GLY A 43 3.20 -3.81 4.54
CA GLY A 43 4.15 -4.92 4.57
C GLY A 43 3.80 -6.12 3.67
N ALA A 44 2.69 -6.09 2.91
CA ALA A 44 2.31 -7.18 2.00
C ALA A 44 3.17 -7.28 0.73
N GLY A 45 4.09 -6.34 0.48
CA GLY A 45 5.02 -6.37 -0.66
C GLY A 45 4.48 -5.77 -1.96
N LYS A 46 3.51 -4.86 -1.88
CA LYS A 46 2.94 -4.14 -3.04
C LYS A 46 4.01 -3.42 -3.88
N LYS A 47 4.77 -2.53 -3.26
CA LYS A 47 5.87 -1.80 -3.93
C LYS A 47 6.93 -2.75 -4.49
N SER A 48 7.26 -3.82 -3.76
CA SER A 48 8.22 -4.82 -4.24
C SER A 48 7.75 -5.48 -5.53
N LEU A 49 6.45 -5.80 -5.65
CA LEU A 49 5.89 -6.34 -6.89
C LEU A 49 6.02 -5.34 -8.05
N VAL A 50 5.60 -4.09 -7.84
CA VAL A 50 5.66 -3.03 -8.85
C VAL A 50 7.10 -2.85 -9.37
N HIS A 51 8.06 -2.63 -8.45
CA HIS A 51 9.45 -2.43 -8.83
C HIS A 51 10.10 -3.68 -9.44
N GLN A 52 9.71 -4.88 -9.00
CA GLN A 52 10.17 -6.14 -9.59
C GLN A 52 9.72 -6.26 -11.06
N VAL A 53 8.47 -5.92 -11.35
CA VAL A 53 7.94 -5.95 -12.71
C VAL A 53 8.63 -4.91 -13.59
N LEU A 54 8.71 -3.67 -13.13
CA LEU A 54 9.37 -2.59 -13.86
C LEU A 54 10.85 -2.91 -14.14
N THR A 55 11.56 -3.48 -13.16
CA THR A 55 12.94 -3.95 -13.33
C THR A 55 13.03 -5.03 -14.40
N LYS A 56 12.13 -6.00 -14.39
CA LYS A 56 12.10 -7.07 -15.43
C LYS A 56 11.82 -6.52 -16.82
N LEU A 57 10.90 -5.54 -16.96
CA LEU A 57 10.62 -4.90 -18.24
C LEU A 57 11.84 -4.15 -18.77
N LYS A 58 12.55 -3.39 -17.90
CA LYS A 58 13.83 -2.73 -18.27
C LYS A 58 14.90 -3.72 -18.71
N VAL A 59 15.06 -4.84 -18.00
CA VAL A 59 16.02 -5.90 -18.34
C VAL A 59 15.69 -6.55 -19.69
N ARG A 60 14.41 -6.59 -20.08
CA ARG A 60 13.98 -7.06 -21.42
C ARG A 60 14.22 -6.02 -22.53
N GLY A 61 14.74 -4.86 -22.20
CA GLY A 61 15.00 -3.79 -23.17
C GLY A 61 13.81 -2.90 -23.49
N GLU A 62 12.73 -2.95 -22.69
CA GLU A 62 11.60 -2.06 -22.89
C GLU A 62 11.92 -0.65 -22.41
N ALA A 63 11.72 0.33 -23.32
CA ALA A 63 11.88 1.75 -23.01
C ALA A 63 10.60 2.31 -22.38
N PHE A 64 10.73 2.97 -21.23
CA PHE A 64 9.66 3.70 -20.56
C PHE A 64 10.20 4.60 -19.44
N ALA A 65 9.48 5.68 -19.15
CA ALA A 65 9.73 6.53 -18.00
C ALA A 65 8.88 6.08 -16.79
N VAL A 66 9.41 6.25 -15.59
CA VAL A 66 8.69 5.94 -14.33
C VAL A 66 8.86 7.06 -13.34
N GLY A 67 7.73 7.60 -12.86
CA GLY A 67 7.67 8.48 -11.70
C GLY A 67 7.02 7.80 -10.50
N GLU A 68 7.30 8.35 -9.34
CA GLU A 68 6.68 7.92 -8.09
C GLU A 68 6.32 9.15 -7.26
N MET A 69 5.12 9.15 -6.69
CA MET A 69 4.69 10.12 -5.69
C MET A 69 3.92 9.42 -4.57
N THR A 70 3.86 10.06 -3.42
CA THR A 70 3.03 9.59 -2.31
C THR A 70 1.91 10.58 -2.02
N ALA A 71 0.73 10.06 -1.71
CA ALA A 71 -0.41 10.85 -1.23
C ALA A 71 -0.50 10.86 0.31
N LEU A 72 0.55 10.46 1.03
CA LEU A 72 0.51 10.26 2.49
C LEU A 72 0.03 11.52 3.25
N ASP A 73 0.49 12.71 2.86
CA ASP A 73 0.21 13.96 3.56
C ASP A 73 -0.77 14.87 2.82
N ILE A 74 -1.50 14.33 1.85
CA ILE A 74 -2.51 15.10 1.11
C ILE A 74 -3.66 15.51 2.03
N ARG A 75 -4.03 16.81 1.97
CA ARG A 75 -5.13 17.40 2.75
C ARG A 75 -6.14 18.15 1.88
N SER A 76 -5.77 18.47 0.62
CA SER A 76 -6.64 19.12 -0.36
C SER A 76 -6.39 18.56 -1.75
N GLY A 77 -7.38 18.66 -2.63
CA GLY A 77 -7.24 18.28 -4.03
C GLY A 77 -6.16 19.10 -4.74
N GLU A 78 -6.07 20.38 -4.42
CA GLU A 78 -4.99 21.24 -4.92
C GLU A 78 -3.60 20.67 -4.57
N SER A 79 -3.38 20.28 -3.32
CA SER A 79 -2.11 19.68 -2.88
C SER A 79 -1.80 18.38 -3.64
N PHE A 80 -2.81 17.54 -3.88
CA PHE A 80 -2.65 16.34 -4.69
C PHE A 80 -2.25 16.67 -6.12
N VAL A 81 -2.97 17.60 -6.77
CA VAL A 81 -2.73 17.96 -8.17
C VAL A 81 -1.37 18.64 -8.34
N LYS A 82 -0.95 19.51 -7.40
CA LYS A 82 0.41 20.09 -7.37
C LYS A 82 1.48 19.01 -7.34
N ARG A 83 1.36 18.06 -6.43
CA ARG A 83 2.34 16.95 -6.26
C ARG A 83 2.36 16.05 -7.50
N LEU A 84 1.19 15.74 -8.05
CA LEU A 84 1.06 14.98 -9.29
C LEU A 84 1.74 15.70 -10.46
N GLY A 85 1.44 16.97 -10.68
CA GLY A 85 2.05 17.78 -11.72
C GLY A 85 3.57 17.84 -11.59
N ALA A 86 4.09 18.06 -10.39
CA ALA A 86 5.52 18.05 -10.11
C ALA A 86 6.17 16.69 -10.47
N ALA A 87 5.57 15.58 -10.04
CA ALA A 87 6.08 14.24 -10.35
C ALA A 87 6.08 13.95 -11.84
N VAL A 88 5.03 14.37 -12.55
CA VAL A 88 4.88 14.16 -14.00
C VAL A 88 5.87 15.00 -14.82
N ILE A 89 6.02 16.28 -14.49
CA ILE A 89 6.99 17.13 -15.20
C ILE A 89 8.41 16.59 -15.02
N ARG A 90 8.75 16.07 -13.85
CA ARG A 90 10.06 15.45 -13.58
C ARG A 90 10.34 14.17 -14.38
N LEU A 91 9.34 13.54 -14.98
CA LEU A 91 9.56 12.42 -15.91
C LEU A 91 10.25 12.84 -17.21
N VAL A 92 10.07 14.09 -17.62
CA VAL A 92 10.45 14.57 -18.95
C VAL A 92 11.41 15.75 -18.93
N ALA A 93 11.53 16.43 -17.80
CA ALA A 93 12.37 17.62 -17.61
C ALA A 93 13.34 17.45 -16.44
N SER A 94 14.53 18.06 -16.56
CA SER A 94 15.59 18.00 -15.55
C SER A 94 16.08 19.38 -15.13
N THR A 95 15.87 20.40 -15.95
CA THR A 95 16.35 21.76 -15.72
C THR A 95 15.21 22.74 -15.46
N PRO A 96 15.43 23.84 -14.72
CA PRO A 96 14.41 24.85 -14.48
C PRO A 96 13.78 25.43 -15.76
N ASP A 97 14.58 25.58 -16.82
CA ASP A 97 14.10 26.15 -18.08
C ASP A 97 13.18 25.18 -18.82
N GLU A 98 13.48 23.88 -18.78
CA GLU A 98 12.59 22.83 -19.31
C GLU A 98 11.25 22.79 -18.55
N TYR A 99 11.27 22.90 -17.21
CA TYR A 99 10.05 22.94 -16.40
C TYR A 99 9.20 24.15 -16.74
N GLU A 100 9.82 25.33 -16.84
CA GLU A 100 9.15 26.57 -17.19
C GLU A 100 8.54 26.49 -18.58
N SER A 101 9.24 25.89 -19.56
CA SER A 101 8.74 25.67 -20.91
C SER A 101 7.51 24.77 -20.93
N ILE A 102 7.52 23.65 -20.17
CA ILE A 102 6.37 22.74 -20.08
C ILE A 102 5.16 23.45 -19.48
N VAL A 103 5.34 24.19 -18.38
CA VAL A 103 4.23 24.93 -17.76
C VAL A 103 3.65 25.98 -18.70
N LYS A 104 4.50 26.73 -19.41
CA LYS A 104 4.04 27.72 -20.41
C LYS A 104 3.31 27.08 -21.58
N THR A 105 3.73 25.91 -22.03
CA THR A 105 3.15 25.27 -23.21
C THR A 105 1.85 24.53 -22.89
N HIS A 106 1.85 23.74 -21.81
CA HIS A 106 0.74 22.82 -21.50
C HIS A 106 -0.27 23.36 -20.50
N LEU A 107 0.12 24.38 -19.70
CA LEU A 107 -0.76 25.01 -18.72
C LEU A 107 -1.09 26.46 -19.08
N GLU A 108 -0.92 26.84 -20.36
CA GLU A 108 -1.31 28.16 -20.86
C GLU A 108 -2.80 28.42 -20.63
N GLY A 109 -3.12 29.62 -20.17
CA GLY A 109 -4.50 30.03 -19.88
C GLY A 109 -5.10 29.39 -18.62
N THR A 110 -4.29 28.78 -17.78
CA THR A 110 -4.65 28.35 -16.41
C THR A 110 -4.02 29.28 -15.38
N HIS A 111 -4.39 29.06 -14.10
CA HIS A 111 -3.81 29.80 -12.99
C HIS A 111 -2.50 29.19 -12.45
N TRP A 112 -1.99 28.13 -13.07
CA TRP A 112 -0.75 27.49 -12.69
C TRP A 112 0.47 28.26 -13.16
N VAL A 113 1.46 28.39 -12.28
CA VAL A 113 2.76 29.00 -12.59
C VAL A 113 3.90 28.10 -12.10
N PHE A 114 5.05 28.16 -12.79
CA PHE A 114 6.25 27.46 -12.35
C PHE A 114 6.93 28.28 -11.24
N ASP A 115 7.10 27.65 -10.07
CA ASP A 115 7.86 28.27 -8.96
C ASP A 115 9.35 27.91 -9.07
N ARG A 116 10.10 28.80 -9.71
CA ARG A 116 11.54 28.62 -9.91
C ARG A 116 12.33 28.59 -8.59
N LYS A 117 11.84 29.25 -7.54
CA LYS A 117 12.51 29.28 -6.22
C LYS A 117 12.37 27.95 -5.51
N ALA A 118 11.27 27.24 -5.72
CA ALA A 118 11.00 25.94 -5.14
C ALA A 118 11.44 24.77 -6.05
N PHE A 119 12.28 24.99 -7.05
CA PHE A 119 12.71 23.97 -8.02
C PHE A 119 13.32 22.73 -7.37
N SER A 120 14.02 22.88 -6.25
CA SER A 120 14.60 21.76 -5.50
C SER A 120 13.58 20.97 -4.68
N ASP A 121 12.40 21.55 -4.40
CA ASP A 121 11.30 20.92 -3.69
C ASP A 121 10.36 20.24 -4.68
N MET A 122 10.27 18.91 -4.59
CA MET A 122 9.48 18.10 -5.54
C MET A 122 7.98 18.42 -5.47
N ASP A 123 7.47 18.87 -4.35
CA ASP A 123 6.05 19.08 -4.12
C ASP A 123 5.58 20.51 -4.44
N MET A 124 6.54 21.44 -4.68
CA MET A 124 6.26 22.87 -4.74
C MET A 124 6.64 23.54 -6.07
N ILE A 125 6.98 22.79 -7.11
CA ILE A 125 7.36 23.34 -8.42
C ILE A 125 6.22 24.00 -9.20
N LEU A 126 4.97 23.64 -8.87
CA LEU A 126 3.78 24.34 -9.33
C LEU A 126 3.20 25.18 -8.22
N SER A 127 2.85 26.41 -8.50
CA SER A 127 2.17 27.31 -7.58
C SER A 127 0.99 28.04 -8.23
N THR A 128 0.19 28.68 -7.42
CA THR A 128 -0.92 29.51 -7.85
C THR A 128 -1.17 30.62 -6.83
N ASN A 129 -1.62 31.77 -7.32
CA ASN A 129 -2.06 32.88 -6.45
C ASN A 129 -3.59 33.04 -6.47
N TRP A 130 -4.31 32.11 -7.07
CA TRP A 130 -5.75 32.14 -7.28
C TRP A 130 -6.39 30.84 -6.78
N ASP A 131 -7.68 30.90 -6.50
CA ASP A 131 -8.49 29.71 -6.30
C ASP A 131 -8.56 28.92 -7.61
N LEU A 132 -8.30 27.62 -7.55
CA LEU A 132 -8.29 26.74 -8.72
C LEU A 132 -9.70 26.26 -9.05
N ASP A 133 -10.07 26.40 -10.30
CA ASP A 133 -11.29 25.81 -10.86
C ASP A 133 -11.05 24.40 -11.43
N ASP A 134 -12.11 23.77 -11.96
CA ASP A 134 -12.02 22.43 -12.57
C ASP A 134 -11.14 22.40 -13.82
N ARG A 135 -11.05 23.51 -14.56
CA ARG A 135 -10.21 23.64 -15.75
C ARG A 135 -8.73 23.59 -15.37
N ASP A 136 -8.36 24.33 -14.31
CA ASP A 136 -6.99 24.33 -13.78
C ASP A 136 -6.58 22.92 -13.32
N LEU A 137 -7.44 22.27 -12.54
CA LEU A 137 -7.17 20.93 -12.02
C LEU A 137 -7.06 19.90 -13.16
N LYS A 138 -7.99 19.91 -14.11
CA LYS A 138 -7.97 19.03 -15.28
C LYS A 138 -6.74 19.23 -16.15
N ALA A 139 -6.27 20.47 -16.32
CA ALA A 139 -5.09 20.74 -17.13
C ALA A 139 -3.86 19.97 -16.58
N VAL A 140 -3.65 19.98 -15.28
CA VAL A 140 -2.56 19.22 -14.66
C VAL A 140 -2.82 17.72 -14.65
N LEU A 141 -4.06 17.26 -14.41
CA LEU A 141 -4.42 15.83 -14.47
C LEU A 141 -4.23 15.25 -15.89
N ARG A 142 -4.27 16.09 -16.93
CA ARG A 142 -4.04 15.71 -18.32
C ARG A 142 -2.55 15.67 -18.70
N LEU A 143 -1.68 16.40 -17.99
CA LEU A 143 -0.25 16.49 -18.30
C LEU A 143 0.44 15.13 -18.55
N PRO A 144 0.22 14.08 -17.72
CA PRO A 144 0.91 12.82 -17.91
C PRO A 144 0.68 12.20 -19.28
N TYR A 145 -0.53 12.33 -19.82
CA TYR A 145 -0.91 11.81 -21.13
C TYR A 145 -0.31 12.65 -22.26
N SER A 146 -0.39 13.97 -22.15
CA SER A 146 0.13 14.90 -23.15
C SER A 146 1.65 14.78 -23.28
N LEU A 147 2.36 14.77 -22.15
CA LEU A 147 3.83 14.67 -22.14
C LEU A 147 4.33 13.31 -22.62
N ALA A 148 3.65 12.22 -22.27
CA ALA A 148 4.00 10.89 -22.78
C ALA A 148 3.79 10.82 -24.31
N ALA A 149 2.68 11.38 -24.82
CA ALA A 149 2.38 11.43 -26.24
C ALA A 149 3.42 12.25 -27.02
N GLU A 150 3.79 13.41 -26.50
CA GLU A 150 4.80 14.27 -27.13
C GLU A 150 6.17 13.60 -27.20
N LYS A 151 6.57 12.90 -26.15
CA LYS A 151 7.82 12.11 -26.11
C LYS A 151 7.75 10.83 -26.95
N GLY A 152 6.55 10.34 -27.28
CA GLY A 152 6.38 9.05 -27.94
C GLY A 152 6.87 7.86 -27.10
N GLU A 153 7.00 8.03 -25.78
CA GLU A 153 7.51 7.04 -24.85
C GLU A 153 6.47 6.66 -23.82
N ARG A 154 6.34 5.36 -23.55
CA ARG A 154 5.48 4.89 -22.46
C ARG A 154 5.93 5.46 -21.12
N SER A 155 4.98 5.84 -20.31
CA SER A 155 5.25 6.40 -19.01
C SER A 155 4.32 5.82 -17.94
N PHE A 156 4.86 5.60 -16.75
CA PHE A 156 4.13 5.09 -15.59
C PHE A 156 4.28 6.05 -14.42
N LEU A 157 3.18 6.33 -13.73
CA LEU A 157 3.21 7.07 -12.46
C LEU A 157 2.69 6.18 -11.33
N ILE A 158 3.57 5.87 -10.39
CA ILE A 158 3.21 5.19 -9.14
C ILE A 158 2.68 6.26 -8.18
N VAL A 159 1.43 6.07 -7.74
CA VAL A 159 0.80 6.91 -6.72
C VAL A 159 0.61 6.05 -5.47
N ASP A 160 1.48 6.23 -4.50
CA ASP A 160 1.46 5.48 -3.25
C ASP A 160 0.53 6.13 -2.23
N GLU A 161 -0.11 5.31 -1.37
CA GLU A 161 -1.10 5.71 -0.37
C GLU A 161 -2.28 6.51 -0.96
N PHE A 162 -2.74 6.07 -2.16
CA PHE A 162 -3.76 6.76 -2.96
C PHE A 162 -5.06 7.02 -2.20
N GLN A 163 -5.45 6.15 -1.24
CA GLN A 163 -6.65 6.35 -0.43
C GLN A 163 -6.64 7.67 0.36
N ASN A 164 -5.47 8.27 0.59
CA ASN A 164 -5.41 9.52 1.34
C ASN A 164 -5.95 10.73 0.55
N VAL A 165 -6.09 10.61 -0.77
CA VAL A 165 -6.77 11.63 -1.58
C VAL A 165 -8.24 11.79 -1.15
N ASP A 166 -8.87 10.70 -0.72
CA ASP A 166 -10.24 10.69 -0.20
C ASP A 166 -10.41 11.39 1.16
N LEU A 167 -9.30 11.62 1.88
CA LEU A 167 -9.31 12.36 3.15
C LEU A 167 -9.33 13.87 2.95
N ALA A 168 -9.09 14.36 1.74
CA ALA A 168 -9.25 15.77 1.40
C ALA A 168 -10.75 16.13 1.31
N ASP A 169 -11.12 17.34 1.73
CA ASP A 169 -12.51 17.80 1.70
C ASP A 169 -13.12 17.74 0.29
N ASP A 170 -12.28 17.92 -0.72
CA ASP A 170 -12.63 17.87 -2.14
C ASP A 170 -12.13 16.61 -2.87
N GLY A 171 -11.75 15.56 -2.16
CA GLY A 171 -11.18 14.32 -2.71
C GLY A 171 -12.09 13.66 -3.74
N GLU A 172 -13.39 13.60 -3.48
CA GLU A 172 -14.37 13.07 -4.44
C GLU A 172 -14.43 13.88 -5.74
N ARG A 173 -14.27 15.21 -5.67
CA ARG A 173 -14.17 16.07 -6.84
C ARG A 173 -12.95 15.68 -7.67
N ILE A 174 -11.81 15.46 -7.05
CA ILE A 174 -10.59 15.02 -7.73
C ILE A 174 -10.78 13.69 -8.44
N PHE A 175 -11.41 12.70 -7.80
CA PHE A 175 -11.68 11.42 -8.44
C PHE A 175 -12.55 11.58 -9.70
N LYS A 176 -13.62 12.39 -9.64
CA LYS A 176 -14.47 12.68 -10.80
C LYS A 176 -13.69 13.35 -11.93
N LEU A 177 -12.87 14.35 -11.62
CA LEU A 177 -12.04 15.03 -12.62
C LEU A 177 -11.01 14.09 -13.25
N MET A 178 -10.41 13.19 -12.47
CA MET A 178 -9.51 12.15 -13.00
C MET A 178 -10.24 11.20 -13.94
N GLU A 179 -11.46 10.76 -13.61
CA GLU A 179 -12.27 9.91 -14.48
C GLU A 179 -12.63 10.61 -15.80
N GLU A 180 -13.04 11.86 -15.73
CA GLU A 180 -13.35 12.67 -16.91
C GLU A 180 -12.13 12.80 -17.83
N VAL A 181 -10.96 13.12 -17.27
CA VAL A 181 -9.72 13.20 -18.04
C VAL A 181 -9.34 11.84 -18.63
N MET A 182 -9.48 10.74 -17.89
CA MET A 182 -9.21 9.39 -18.40
C MET A 182 -10.12 9.03 -19.59
N ASP A 183 -11.38 9.45 -19.56
CA ASP A 183 -12.32 9.21 -20.66
C ASP A 183 -12.00 10.09 -21.88
N GLU A 184 -11.69 11.36 -21.67
CA GLU A 184 -11.30 12.30 -22.72
C GLU A 184 -10.06 11.81 -23.48
N VAL A 185 -8.97 11.49 -22.76
CA VAL A 185 -7.72 11.02 -23.37
C VAL A 185 -7.87 9.66 -24.05
N LYS A 186 -8.74 8.80 -23.52
CA LYS A 186 -9.07 7.52 -24.15
C LYS A 186 -9.80 7.72 -25.49
N ALA A 187 -10.73 8.66 -25.55
CA ALA A 187 -11.45 9.01 -26.80
C ALA A 187 -10.49 9.61 -27.85
N GLU A 188 -9.48 10.34 -27.42
CA GLU A 188 -8.44 10.92 -28.28
C GLU A 188 -7.36 9.91 -28.71
N GLY A 189 -7.35 8.71 -28.14
CA GLY A 189 -6.36 7.68 -28.45
C GLY A 189 -5.01 7.84 -27.75
N LEU A 190 -4.91 8.71 -26.75
CA LEU A 190 -3.70 8.95 -25.96
C LEU A 190 -3.53 7.84 -24.91
N ARG A 191 -2.94 6.69 -25.29
CA ARG A 191 -2.89 5.48 -24.47
C ARG A 191 -1.46 5.00 -24.14
N ILE A 192 -0.52 5.91 -23.97
CA ILE A 192 0.88 5.54 -23.67
C ILE A 192 1.31 5.93 -22.26
N PHE A 193 0.35 6.29 -21.41
CA PHE A 193 0.57 6.57 -20.00
C PHE A 193 -0.36 5.71 -19.12
N SER A 194 0.13 5.24 -17.97
CA SER A 194 -0.68 4.49 -17.01
C SER A 194 -0.37 4.88 -15.57
N TYR A 195 -1.42 4.96 -14.76
CA TYR A 195 -1.31 5.05 -13.31
C TYR A 195 -1.13 3.66 -12.68
N ILE A 196 -0.31 3.61 -11.63
CA ILE A 196 -0.18 2.46 -10.73
C ILE A 196 -0.54 2.95 -9.32
N PHE A 197 -1.79 2.78 -8.93
CA PHE A 197 -2.29 3.18 -7.62
C PHE A 197 -1.95 2.11 -6.58
N ILE A 198 -1.33 2.52 -5.47
CA ILE A 198 -1.00 1.64 -4.35
C ILE A 198 -1.70 2.17 -3.10
N GLY A 199 -2.36 1.28 -2.35
CA GLY A 199 -2.99 1.61 -1.09
C GLY A 199 -2.66 0.60 0.01
N SER A 200 -2.47 1.10 1.24
CA SER A 200 -2.26 0.25 2.42
C SER A 200 -3.51 0.10 3.29
N GLN A 201 -4.45 1.02 3.18
CA GLN A 201 -5.73 0.98 3.86
C GLN A 201 -6.75 0.23 2.99
N VAL A 202 -6.91 -1.05 3.30
CA VAL A 202 -7.68 -2.00 2.46
C VAL A 202 -9.14 -1.58 2.36
N ASN A 203 -9.76 -1.22 3.49
CA ASN A 203 -11.18 -0.87 3.52
C ASN A 203 -11.46 0.47 2.83
N ALA A 204 -10.54 1.44 2.95
CA ALA A 204 -10.64 2.72 2.26
C ALA A 204 -10.52 2.55 0.74
N MET A 205 -9.55 1.77 0.27
CA MET A 205 -9.42 1.46 -1.15
C MET A 205 -10.64 0.67 -1.68
N GLU A 206 -11.16 -0.28 -0.91
CA GLU A 206 -12.40 -0.98 -1.29
C GLU A 206 -13.62 -0.06 -1.33
N ASP A 207 -13.66 0.93 -0.46
CA ASP A 207 -14.72 1.93 -0.47
C ASP A 207 -14.67 2.76 -1.76
N ILE A 208 -13.49 3.27 -2.13
CA ILE A 208 -13.29 4.07 -3.35
C ILE A 208 -13.61 3.25 -4.61
N PHE A 209 -12.93 2.13 -4.82
CA PHE A 209 -12.96 1.41 -6.09
C PHE A 209 -14.15 0.46 -6.24
N ILE A 210 -14.65 -0.12 -5.14
CA ILE A 210 -15.67 -1.17 -5.19
C ILE A 210 -17.05 -0.65 -4.77
N LYS A 211 -17.16 0.04 -3.61
CA LYS A 211 -18.48 0.46 -3.09
C LYS A 211 -19.00 1.71 -3.78
N ARG A 212 -18.15 2.73 -3.92
CA ARG A 212 -18.51 3.99 -4.61
C ARG A 212 -18.29 3.95 -6.11
N HIS A 213 -17.68 2.86 -6.63
CA HIS A 213 -17.44 2.61 -8.05
C HIS A 213 -16.59 3.67 -8.76
N PHE A 214 -15.76 4.44 -8.07
CA PHE A 214 -14.78 5.31 -8.73
C PHE A 214 -13.82 4.48 -9.59
N PHE A 215 -13.45 5.02 -10.73
CA PHE A 215 -12.55 4.42 -11.72
C PHE A 215 -13.05 3.08 -12.31
N TYR A 216 -14.36 2.82 -12.22
CA TYR A 216 -14.96 1.62 -12.80
C TYR A 216 -14.64 1.53 -14.31
N ARG A 217 -14.15 0.38 -14.78
CA ARG A 217 -13.68 0.13 -16.15
C ARG A 217 -12.53 1.03 -16.64
N ARG A 218 -11.90 1.83 -15.76
CA ARG A 218 -10.75 2.67 -16.07
C ARG A 218 -9.48 2.20 -15.38
N VAL A 219 -9.65 1.45 -14.31
CA VAL A 219 -8.55 0.91 -13.50
C VAL A 219 -8.80 -0.58 -13.21
N THR A 220 -7.80 -1.40 -13.43
CA THR A 220 -7.85 -2.84 -13.17
C THR A 220 -7.24 -3.14 -11.79
N ARG A 221 -8.02 -3.80 -10.92
CA ARG A 221 -7.49 -4.27 -9.62
C ARG A 221 -6.58 -5.47 -9.83
N LEU A 222 -5.38 -5.40 -9.32
CA LEU A 222 -4.48 -6.55 -9.16
C LEU A 222 -4.45 -6.95 -7.68
N LYS A 223 -5.04 -8.08 -7.35
CA LYS A 223 -4.99 -8.67 -6.01
C LYS A 223 -3.72 -9.48 -5.87
N LEU A 224 -2.96 -9.26 -4.80
CA LEU A 224 -1.74 -10.03 -4.55
C LEU A 224 -2.07 -11.45 -4.09
N SER A 225 -1.43 -12.43 -4.72
CA SER A 225 -1.44 -13.81 -4.26
C SER A 225 -0.63 -13.97 -2.97
N LYS A 226 -1.01 -14.95 -2.15
CA LYS A 226 -0.17 -15.35 -1.01
C LYS A 226 1.09 -16.02 -1.53
N VAL A 227 2.22 -15.69 -0.91
CA VAL A 227 3.48 -16.41 -1.19
C VAL A 227 3.43 -17.78 -0.55
N ASP A 228 3.84 -18.81 -1.30
CA ASP A 228 3.89 -20.19 -0.80
C ASP A 228 4.87 -20.28 0.39
N GLU A 229 4.44 -20.97 1.46
CA GLU A 229 5.26 -21.15 2.66
C GLU A 229 6.59 -21.83 2.32
N ARG A 230 6.61 -22.77 1.38
CA ARG A 230 7.83 -23.48 0.95
C ARG A 230 8.83 -22.52 0.32
N GLU A 231 8.37 -21.60 -0.54
CA GLU A 231 9.24 -20.59 -1.16
C GLU A 231 9.84 -19.64 -0.10
N ILE A 232 9.03 -19.25 0.91
CA ILE A 232 9.52 -18.43 2.03
C ILE A 232 10.58 -19.18 2.82
N VAL A 233 10.29 -20.42 3.23
CA VAL A 233 11.21 -21.26 4.02
C VAL A 233 12.54 -21.45 3.29
N GLU A 234 12.50 -21.78 2.00
CA GLU A 234 13.71 -21.96 1.19
C GLU A 234 14.53 -20.67 1.07
N HIS A 235 13.86 -19.53 0.88
CA HIS A 235 14.53 -18.23 0.82
C HIS A 235 15.23 -17.92 2.14
N ILE A 236 14.57 -18.11 3.26
CA ILE A 236 15.12 -17.84 4.59
C ILE A 236 16.31 -18.76 4.91
N ILE A 237 16.20 -20.05 4.60
CA ILE A 237 17.32 -20.99 4.78
C ILE A 237 18.53 -20.56 3.95
N LYS A 238 18.33 -20.21 2.68
CA LYS A 238 19.40 -19.69 1.81
C LYS A 238 20.03 -18.41 2.36
N GLY A 239 19.21 -17.51 2.90
CA GLY A 239 19.69 -16.28 3.53
C GLY A 239 20.59 -16.57 4.75
N PHE A 240 20.18 -17.46 5.64
CA PHE A 240 21.00 -17.86 6.79
C PHE A 240 22.29 -18.57 6.36
N LEU A 241 22.21 -19.46 5.38
CA LEU A 241 23.42 -20.12 4.85
C LEU A 241 24.42 -19.10 4.27
N ALA A 242 23.94 -18.07 3.58
CA ALA A 242 24.78 -17.02 3.04
C ALA A 242 25.45 -16.17 4.14
N SER A 243 24.82 -16.04 5.34
CA SER A 243 25.44 -15.41 6.52
C SER A 243 26.21 -16.39 7.42
N GLY A 244 26.46 -17.62 6.97
CA GLY A 244 27.22 -18.65 7.70
C GLY A 244 26.42 -19.26 8.88
N LYS A 245 25.10 -19.28 8.81
CA LYS A 245 24.22 -19.75 9.87
C LYS A 245 23.31 -20.88 9.39
N VAL A 246 22.83 -21.68 10.32
CA VAL A 246 21.96 -22.82 10.04
C VAL A 246 20.72 -22.75 10.94
N ILE A 247 19.57 -23.02 10.37
CA ILE A 247 18.28 -23.09 11.07
C ILE A 247 17.50 -24.32 10.61
N ASP A 248 16.75 -24.91 11.52
CA ASP A 248 15.82 -25.99 11.18
C ASP A 248 14.61 -25.46 10.39
N ARG A 249 14.21 -26.25 9.39
CA ARG A 249 13.06 -25.94 8.50
C ARG A 249 11.76 -25.76 9.30
N ASP A 250 11.53 -26.59 10.31
CA ASP A 250 10.28 -26.59 11.08
C ASP A 250 10.16 -25.31 11.94
N LEU A 251 11.27 -24.76 12.41
CA LEU A 251 11.29 -23.50 13.15
C LEU A 251 10.85 -22.33 12.25
N ILE A 252 11.30 -22.30 10.98
CA ILE A 252 10.86 -21.28 10.03
C ILE A 252 9.39 -21.46 9.65
N SER A 253 8.94 -22.68 9.43
CA SER A 253 7.52 -22.97 9.19
C SER A 253 6.64 -22.51 10.35
N GLY A 254 7.13 -22.64 11.60
CA GLY A 254 6.48 -22.06 12.78
C GLY A 254 6.32 -20.54 12.69
N ALA A 255 7.38 -19.83 12.30
CA ALA A 255 7.35 -18.39 12.09
C ALA A 255 6.41 -17.98 10.94
N CYS A 256 6.39 -18.73 9.83
CA CYS A 256 5.46 -18.47 8.73
C CYS A 256 3.99 -18.54 9.18
N ARG A 257 3.65 -19.55 9.98
CA ARG A 257 2.30 -19.67 10.55
C ARG A 257 1.95 -18.55 11.52
N LEU A 258 2.89 -18.17 12.42
CA LEU A 258 2.71 -17.09 13.38
C LEU A 258 2.41 -15.75 12.66
N PHE A 259 3.21 -15.40 11.67
CA PHE A 259 3.06 -14.16 10.91
C PHE A 259 2.12 -14.28 9.70
N LYS A 260 1.41 -15.40 9.52
CA LYS A 260 0.50 -15.65 8.38
C LYS A 260 1.16 -15.42 7.02
N CYS A 261 2.42 -15.79 6.88
CA CYS A 261 3.27 -15.57 5.69
C CYS A 261 3.45 -14.09 5.32
N ASN A 262 3.30 -13.15 6.26
CA ASN A 262 3.62 -11.75 6.03
C ASN A 262 5.13 -11.55 5.94
N LEU A 263 5.62 -11.25 4.73
CA LEU A 263 7.06 -11.17 4.43
C LEU A 263 7.77 -10.05 5.20
N PHE A 264 7.09 -8.95 5.51
CA PHE A 264 7.68 -7.88 6.31
C PHE A 264 8.04 -8.38 7.71
N TYR A 265 7.09 -9.02 8.41
CA TYR A 265 7.35 -9.53 9.75
C TYR A 265 8.32 -10.72 9.74
N ILE A 266 8.23 -11.59 8.75
CA ILE A 266 9.16 -12.72 8.62
C ILE A 266 10.59 -12.20 8.42
N ASN A 267 10.82 -11.27 7.49
CA ASN A 267 12.15 -10.71 7.27
C ASN A 267 12.66 -9.89 8.46
N HIS A 268 11.80 -9.12 9.13
CA HIS A 268 12.18 -8.43 10.36
C HIS A 268 12.60 -9.42 11.44
N PHE A 269 11.79 -10.43 11.69
CA PHE A 269 12.06 -11.48 12.65
C PHE A 269 13.37 -12.24 12.35
N THR A 270 13.56 -12.68 11.11
CA THR A 270 14.77 -13.40 10.71
C THR A 270 16.01 -12.51 10.71
N SER A 271 15.88 -11.21 10.43
CA SER A 271 16.96 -10.23 10.59
C SER A 271 17.41 -10.11 12.06
N VAL A 272 16.46 -10.12 13.01
CA VAL A 272 16.79 -10.15 14.44
C VAL A 272 17.44 -11.47 14.82
N CYS A 273 16.92 -12.62 14.37
CA CYS A 273 17.57 -13.92 14.58
C CYS A 273 19.00 -13.94 14.05
N ASP A 274 19.22 -13.34 12.87
CA ASP A 274 20.53 -13.22 12.25
C ASP A 274 21.50 -12.41 13.13
N SER A 275 21.03 -11.33 13.76
CA SER A 275 21.86 -10.51 14.65
C SER A 275 22.18 -11.16 15.99
N LEU A 276 21.28 -11.99 16.51
CA LEU A 276 21.41 -12.65 17.81
C LEU A 276 22.26 -13.94 17.78
N SER A 277 22.49 -14.54 16.61
CA SER A 277 23.18 -15.81 16.48
C SER A 277 24.48 -15.70 15.67
N LYS A 278 25.46 -16.53 16.01
CA LYS A 278 26.73 -16.67 15.27
C LYS A 278 26.88 -17.99 14.51
N GLY A 279 25.91 -18.92 14.63
CA GLY A 279 26.01 -20.25 14.02
C GLY A 279 24.64 -20.91 13.92
N TYR A 280 24.34 -21.82 14.83
CA TYR A 280 23.05 -22.50 14.85
C TYR A 280 21.97 -21.62 15.48
N ILE A 281 20.83 -21.48 14.77
CA ILE A 281 19.66 -20.75 15.26
C ILE A 281 18.69 -21.77 15.86
N MET A 282 18.56 -21.72 17.17
CA MET A 282 17.73 -22.63 17.97
C MET A 282 16.51 -21.88 18.54
N GLU A 283 15.56 -22.61 19.09
CA GLU A 283 14.31 -22.07 19.65
C GLU A 283 14.50 -20.87 20.61
N PRO A 284 15.46 -20.85 21.55
CA PRO A 284 15.65 -19.68 22.40
C PRO A 284 15.93 -18.39 21.64
N VAL A 285 16.69 -18.46 20.54
CA VAL A 285 16.96 -17.29 19.67
C VAL A 285 15.67 -16.80 19.01
N LEU A 286 14.79 -17.71 18.60
CA LEU A 286 13.51 -17.35 17.99
C LEU A 286 12.60 -16.67 19.02
N LEU A 287 12.56 -17.17 20.25
CA LEU A 287 11.76 -16.57 21.33
C LEU A 287 12.24 -15.15 21.66
N GLU A 288 13.55 -14.94 21.75
CA GLU A 288 14.15 -13.63 21.97
C GLU A 288 13.90 -12.67 20.80
N ALA A 289 14.03 -13.16 19.56
CA ALA A 289 13.72 -12.38 18.36
C ALA A 289 12.24 -11.99 18.32
N LEU A 290 11.33 -12.90 18.65
CA LEU A 290 9.90 -12.61 18.71
C LEU A 290 9.58 -11.56 19.77
N ALA A 291 10.17 -11.68 20.97
CA ALA A 291 10.04 -10.70 22.05
C ALA A 291 10.51 -9.31 21.58
N THR A 292 11.64 -9.26 20.88
CA THR A 292 12.20 -8.02 20.30
C THR A 292 11.25 -7.38 19.27
N VAL A 293 10.76 -8.17 18.32
CA VAL A 293 9.82 -7.66 17.28
C VAL A 293 8.52 -7.16 17.93
N ILE A 294 8.02 -7.84 18.97
CA ILE A 294 6.84 -7.38 19.71
C ILE A 294 7.16 -6.10 20.49
N ALA A 295 8.30 -6.01 21.16
CA ALA A 295 8.70 -4.84 21.93
C ALA A 295 8.77 -3.57 21.04
N VAL A 296 9.35 -3.69 19.86
CA VAL A 296 9.42 -2.59 18.87
C VAL A 296 8.02 -2.10 18.45
N ASN A 297 7.05 -3.01 18.32
CA ASN A 297 5.70 -2.68 17.86
C ASN A 297 4.71 -2.37 18.99
N ARG A 298 5.08 -2.62 20.26
CA ARG A 298 4.19 -2.53 21.43
C ARG A 298 3.57 -1.14 21.59
N GLY A 299 4.35 -0.09 21.42
CA GLY A 299 3.83 1.29 21.54
C GLY A 299 2.71 1.57 20.55
N ARG A 300 2.89 1.17 19.29
CA ARG A 300 1.87 1.28 18.25
C ARG A 300 0.61 0.47 18.60
N PHE A 301 0.76 -0.75 19.09
CA PHE A 301 -0.38 -1.60 19.48
C PHE A 301 -1.18 -1.02 20.65
N ILE A 302 -0.49 -0.47 21.65
CA ILE A 302 -1.14 0.20 22.78
C ILE A 302 -1.91 1.43 22.29
N SER A 303 -1.30 2.26 21.42
CA SER A 303 -1.98 3.42 20.83
C SER A 303 -3.25 2.99 20.07
N MET A 304 -3.16 1.96 19.22
CA MET A 304 -4.32 1.43 18.50
C MET A 304 -5.45 1.01 19.45
N MET A 305 -5.13 0.36 20.59
CA MET A 305 -6.14 -0.06 21.56
C MET A 305 -6.73 1.12 22.36
N ASN A 306 -5.90 2.12 22.68
CA ASN A 306 -6.36 3.33 23.38
C ASN A 306 -7.32 4.18 22.55
N ASP A 307 -7.20 4.12 21.22
CA ASP A 307 -8.12 4.79 20.28
C ASP A 307 -9.48 4.08 20.15
N LEU A 308 -9.66 2.92 20.82
CA LEU A 308 -10.91 2.16 20.79
C LEU A 308 -11.81 2.47 21.98
N THR A 309 -13.11 2.56 21.71
CA THR A 309 -14.11 2.59 22.76
C THR A 309 -14.23 1.22 23.45
N SER A 310 -14.76 1.19 24.68
CA SER A 310 -14.99 -0.06 25.43
C SER A 310 -15.78 -1.10 24.64
N PHE A 311 -16.80 -0.66 23.87
CA PHE A 311 -17.58 -1.56 23.02
C PHE A 311 -16.78 -2.12 21.84
N GLN A 312 -15.89 -1.31 21.23
CA GLN A 312 -14.99 -1.78 20.18
C GLN A 312 -14.00 -2.81 20.74
N VAL A 313 -13.43 -2.56 21.92
CA VAL A 313 -12.56 -3.52 22.63
C VAL A 313 -13.31 -4.82 22.92
N SER A 314 -14.56 -4.75 23.37
CA SER A 314 -15.41 -5.93 23.60
C SER A 314 -15.65 -6.74 22.33
N LEU A 315 -15.90 -6.07 21.19
CA LEU A 315 -16.04 -6.76 19.90
C LEU A 315 -14.71 -7.38 19.45
N MET A 316 -13.58 -6.69 19.62
CA MET A 316 -12.26 -7.26 19.35
C MET A 316 -11.98 -8.52 20.18
N ARG A 317 -12.38 -8.51 21.45
CA ARG A 317 -12.28 -9.70 22.31
C ARG A 317 -13.12 -10.87 21.76
N ALA A 318 -14.36 -10.63 21.34
CA ALA A 318 -15.20 -11.67 20.74
C ALA A 318 -14.56 -12.26 19.47
N ILE A 319 -13.92 -11.42 18.65
CA ILE A 319 -13.17 -11.86 17.45
C ILE A 319 -11.97 -12.73 17.85
N ILE A 320 -11.18 -12.32 18.83
CA ILE A 320 -10.03 -13.08 19.32
C ILE A 320 -10.45 -14.42 19.95
N ASP A 321 -11.61 -14.47 20.60
CA ASP A 321 -12.19 -15.70 21.16
C ASP A 321 -12.80 -16.63 20.07
N GLY A 322 -12.75 -16.21 18.78
CA GLY A 322 -13.11 -17.03 17.62
C GLY A 322 -14.56 -16.93 17.16
N TYR A 323 -15.33 -16.00 17.69
CA TYR A 323 -16.70 -15.77 17.21
C TYR A 323 -16.67 -15.11 15.81
N THR A 324 -17.63 -15.52 14.97
CA THR A 324 -17.85 -14.95 13.63
C THR A 324 -19.22 -14.29 13.49
N LYS A 325 -20.22 -14.73 14.29
CA LYS A 325 -21.58 -14.20 14.35
C LYS A 325 -21.77 -13.37 15.61
N PHE A 326 -21.71 -12.06 15.51
CA PHE A 326 -21.69 -11.15 16.66
C PHE A 326 -23.06 -10.63 17.07
N SER A 327 -24.10 -10.79 16.23
CA SER A 327 -25.46 -10.28 16.48
C SER A 327 -26.37 -11.29 17.16
N THR A 328 -25.86 -12.43 17.61
CA THR A 328 -26.63 -13.40 18.39
C THR A 328 -26.86 -12.91 19.83
N ALA A 329 -27.98 -13.23 20.42
CA ALA A 329 -28.32 -12.82 21.80
C ALA A 329 -27.26 -13.29 22.82
N GLU A 330 -26.67 -14.47 22.60
CA GLU A 330 -25.62 -15.03 23.44
C GLU A 330 -24.37 -14.14 23.39
N VAL A 331 -23.85 -13.82 22.20
CA VAL A 331 -22.61 -13.04 22.02
C VAL A 331 -22.80 -11.60 22.48
N ILE A 332 -23.94 -10.99 22.17
CA ILE A 332 -24.29 -9.63 22.64
C ILE A 332 -24.25 -9.57 24.19
N ARG A 333 -24.82 -10.55 24.87
CA ARG A 333 -24.81 -10.61 26.34
C ARG A 333 -23.43 -10.88 26.89
N LYS A 334 -22.73 -11.89 26.33
CA LYS A 334 -21.42 -12.32 26.81
C LYS A 334 -20.36 -11.22 26.74
N TYR A 335 -20.39 -10.41 25.68
CA TYR A 335 -19.41 -9.34 25.45
C TYR A 335 -19.98 -7.93 25.67
N SER A 336 -21.18 -7.82 26.20
CA SER A 336 -21.84 -6.53 26.49
C SER A 336 -21.90 -5.60 25.27
N LEU A 337 -22.26 -6.15 24.09
CA LEU A 337 -22.27 -5.41 22.82
C LEU A 337 -23.52 -4.55 22.62
N ASN A 338 -24.43 -4.52 23.60
CA ASN A 338 -25.68 -3.74 23.67
C ASN A 338 -26.77 -4.27 22.71
N SER A 339 -26.59 -4.18 21.38
CA SER A 339 -27.62 -4.58 20.41
C SER A 339 -27.01 -4.97 19.05
N SER A 340 -27.79 -5.64 18.21
CA SER A 340 -27.37 -5.98 16.83
C SER A 340 -27.09 -4.73 15.99
N ALA A 341 -27.85 -3.65 16.18
CA ALA A 341 -27.60 -2.38 15.51
C ALA A 341 -26.25 -1.76 15.95
N ASN A 342 -25.92 -1.87 17.25
CA ASN A 342 -24.62 -1.42 17.74
C ASN A 342 -23.49 -2.25 17.18
N VAL A 343 -23.63 -3.59 17.11
CA VAL A 343 -22.64 -4.49 16.49
C VAL A 343 -22.29 -4.04 15.06
N ARG A 344 -23.28 -3.67 14.25
CA ARG A 344 -23.03 -3.16 12.89
C ARG A 344 -22.16 -1.90 12.91
N ARG A 345 -22.51 -0.91 13.76
CA ARG A 345 -21.73 0.33 13.92
C ARG A 345 -20.30 0.06 14.39
N LEU A 346 -20.13 -0.89 15.31
CA LEU A 346 -18.80 -1.28 15.80
C LEU A 346 -17.93 -1.91 14.70
N LYS A 347 -18.53 -2.78 13.86
CA LYS A 347 -17.83 -3.35 12.69
C LYS A 347 -17.37 -2.24 11.74
N ASP A 348 -18.29 -1.34 11.37
CA ASP A 348 -17.98 -0.24 10.45
C ASP A 348 -16.88 0.67 11.02
N ALA A 349 -16.93 0.96 12.32
CA ALA A 349 -15.94 1.78 12.99
C ALA A 349 -14.55 1.11 13.03
N LEU A 350 -14.46 -0.20 13.28
CA LEU A 350 -13.21 -0.95 13.28
C LEU A 350 -12.63 -1.09 11.86
N MET A 351 -13.49 -1.24 10.84
CA MET A 351 -13.08 -1.22 9.43
C MET A 351 -12.56 0.16 9.04
N LYS A 352 -13.24 1.24 9.43
CA LYS A 352 -12.77 2.61 9.17
C LYS A 352 -11.40 2.92 9.82
N LYS A 353 -11.10 2.26 10.94
CA LYS A 353 -9.79 2.35 11.61
C LYS A 353 -8.75 1.41 11.01
N GLU A 354 -9.06 0.67 9.95
CA GLU A 354 -8.17 -0.31 9.30
C GLU A 354 -7.58 -1.36 10.26
N ILE A 355 -8.32 -1.71 11.31
CA ILE A 355 -7.92 -2.74 12.27
C ILE A 355 -8.28 -4.12 11.75
N LEU A 356 -9.46 -4.23 11.13
CA LEU A 356 -9.96 -5.48 10.58
C LEU A 356 -10.74 -5.25 9.29
N THR A 357 -10.95 -6.32 8.55
CA THR A 357 -11.88 -6.38 7.43
C THR A 357 -12.75 -7.63 7.54
N PHE A 358 -13.82 -7.71 6.74
CA PHE A 358 -14.69 -8.87 6.65
C PHE A 358 -14.56 -9.49 5.25
N VAL A 359 -14.28 -10.79 5.19
CA VAL A 359 -14.03 -11.50 3.94
C VAL A 359 -15.01 -12.65 3.74
N GLY A 360 -15.30 -12.96 2.46
CA GLY A 360 -16.23 -14.01 2.07
C GLY A 360 -17.71 -13.64 2.28
N GLU A 361 -18.61 -14.47 1.75
CA GLU A 361 -20.06 -14.28 1.88
C GLU A 361 -20.52 -14.35 3.34
N ASP A 362 -19.87 -15.17 4.16
CA ASP A 362 -20.13 -15.31 5.58
C ASP A 362 -19.66 -14.12 6.43
N GLY A 363 -18.97 -13.17 5.84
CA GLY A 363 -18.44 -11.99 6.52
C GLY A 363 -17.49 -12.35 7.68
N LYS A 364 -16.53 -13.26 7.45
CA LYS A 364 -15.56 -13.66 8.46
C LYS A 364 -14.61 -12.49 8.78
N PRO A 365 -14.44 -12.13 10.07
CA PRO A 365 -13.51 -11.08 10.47
C PRO A 365 -12.07 -11.52 10.27
N VAL A 366 -11.24 -10.64 9.74
CA VAL A 366 -9.79 -10.81 9.59
C VAL A 366 -9.10 -9.57 10.14
N ILE A 367 -8.27 -9.75 11.15
CA ILE A 367 -7.40 -8.68 11.67
C ILE A 367 -6.29 -8.47 10.64
N LEU A 368 -6.11 -7.24 10.18
CA LEU A 368 -5.23 -6.91 9.06
C LEU A 368 -3.74 -7.06 9.40
N ASP A 369 -3.37 -6.82 10.66
CA ASP A 369 -1.99 -6.96 11.14
C ASP A 369 -1.83 -8.28 11.93
N PRO A 370 -1.10 -9.28 11.41
CA PRO A 370 -0.94 -10.58 12.07
C PRO A 370 -0.15 -10.51 13.38
N LEU A 371 0.80 -9.56 13.52
CA LEU A 371 1.54 -9.40 14.77
C LEU A 371 0.68 -8.74 15.85
N PHE A 372 -0.18 -7.79 15.45
CA PHE A 372 -1.17 -7.21 16.36
C PHE A 372 -2.17 -8.26 16.85
N GLU A 373 -2.67 -9.13 15.96
CA GLU A 373 -3.54 -10.24 16.35
C GLU A 373 -2.85 -11.17 17.35
N TYR A 374 -1.59 -11.53 17.08
CA TYR A 374 -0.79 -12.36 17.99
C TYR A 374 -0.62 -11.69 19.36
N TRP A 375 -0.31 -10.36 19.37
CA TRP A 375 -0.15 -9.59 20.59
C TRP A 375 -1.47 -9.49 21.38
N LEU A 376 -2.61 -9.24 20.72
CA LEU A 376 -3.92 -9.24 21.36
C LEU A 376 -4.22 -10.56 22.05
N ARG A 377 -3.95 -11.67 21.38
CA ARG A 377 -4.26 -13.01 21.87
C ARG A 377 -3.35 -13.42 23.06
N ASN A 378 -2.09 -13.09 23.00
CA ASN A 378 -1.09 -13.60 23.95
C ASN A 378 -0.71 -12.63 25.05
N TYR A 379 -0.99 -11.33 24.90
CA TYR A 379 -0.59 -10.30 25.86
C TYR A 379 -1.77 -9.46 26.35
N TYR A 380 -2.60 -8.93 25.48
CA TYR A 380 -3.64 -7.98 25.87
C TYR A 380 -4.88 -8.65 26.47
N PHE A 381 -5.41 -9.70 25.81
CA PHE A 381 -6.58 -10.45 26.28
C PHE A 381 -6.24 -11.74 27.01
N LYS A 382 -4.97 -12.03 27.21
CA LYS A 382 -4.55 -13.20 28.00
C LYS A 382 -5.18 -13.09 29.39
N LYS A 383 -5.97 -14.09 29.77
CA LYS A 383 -6.46 -14.22 31.15
C LYS A 383 -5.21 -14.51 32.00
N GLU A 384 -5.02 -13.76 33.10
CA GLU A 384 -4.15 -14.20 34.17
C GLU A 384 -4.66 -15.58 34.62
N GLN A 385 -3.80 -16.58 34.50
CA GLN A 385 -4.06 -17.93 34.98
C GLN A 385 -3.84 -17.96 36.48
#